data_d460c481bc4de6259d79b77d6eb68b30
#
_entry.id   d460c481bc4de6259d79b77d6eb68b30
#
_cell.length_a   1.000
_cell.length_b   1.000
_cell.length_c   1.000
_cell.angle_alpha   90.00
_cell.angle_beta   90.00
_cell.angle_gamma   90.00
#
_symmetry.space_group_name_H-M   'P 1'
#
loop_
_entity.id
_entity.type
_entity.pdbx_description
1 polymer ?
#
loop_
_entity_poly.entity_id
_entity_poly.type
_entity_poly.pdbx_seq_one_letter_code
_entity_poly.pdbx_strand_id
1 'polypeptide(L)'
;MILAIDIGGTKTLIALFSKRGQVVRRRKFKTAQGSQTFIRELTTNLSDFKKRNITGVVVAIPGVVQKNYSVSFGNRKWDNIDLITPLKNLFDCPIWFENDANLAVLYEGFRLPGRTMFLTFSTGIGGGVAERNRILPESNGFEPGHQKFWYDGRIREWEDIASANAIENYYHVDRATDLRKKEVMEDIAKRVALGLPDVVKEYNPDNIVLGGPMGKIFRLYSQYLPDLGVKYRRPKRPNESVIYGCYRYAKQKEQE
;
A
#
# COMPACT_ATOMS: atom_id res chain seq x y z
N MET A 1 12.13 17.87 -9.33
CA MET A 1 10.92 17.03 -9.45
C MET A 1 11.12 15.74 -8.68
N ILE A 2 10.04 15.11 -8.17
CA ILE A 2 10.12 13.82 -7.49
C ILE A 2 9.56 12.74 -8.39
N LEU A 3 10.29 11.64 -8.52
CA LEU A 3 9.85 10.44 -9.23
C LEU A 3 9.38 9.41 -8.20
N ALA A 4 8.13 9.02 -8.29
CA ALA A 4 7.51 7.99 -7.47
C ALA A 4 7.34 6.71 -8.31
N ILE A 5 7.73 5.57 -7.74
CA ILE A 5 7.61 4.25 -8.37
C ILE A 5 6.87 3.35 -7.38
N ASP A 6 5.67 2.91 -7.73
CA ASP A 6 4.87 1.99 -6.92
C ASP A 6 4.89 0.61 -7.58
N ILE A 7 5.60 -0.34 -6.96
CA ILE A 7 5.79 -1.70 -7.47
C ILE A 7 4.80 -2.63 -6.78
N GLY A 8 3.62 -2.77 -7.37
CA GLY A 8 2.64 -3.73 -6.87
C GLY A 8 2.81 -5.13 -7.44
N GLY A 9 2.15 -6.11 -6.81
CA GLY A 9 2.21 -7.52 -7.23
C GLY A 9 1.76 -7.78 -8.69
N THR A 10 0.88 -6.97 -9.26
CA THR A 10 0.33 -7.17 -10.60
C THR A 10 0.75 -6.07 -11.58
N LYS A 11 0.90 -4.86 -11.09
CA LYS A 11 1.14 -3.65 -11.90
C LYS A 11 2.11 -2.74 -11.18
N THR A 12 2.99 -2.12 -11.96
CA THR A 12 3.90 -1.05 -11.52
C THR A 12 3.39 0.28 -12.06
N LEU A 13 3.33 1.29 -11.20
CA LEU A 13 2.95 2.65 -11.54
C LEU A 13 4.13 3.60 -11.29
N ILE A 14 4.48 4.38 -12.31
CA ILE A 14 5.47 5.45 -12.23
C ILE A 14 4.73 6.79 -12.32
N ALA A 15 5.05 7.73 -11.44
CA ALA A 15 4.52 9.08 -11.48
C ALA A 15 5.61 10.13 -11.24
N LEU A 16 5.67 11.14 -12.09
CA LEU A 16 6.55 12.29 -11.94
C LEU A 16 5.76 13.44 -11.34
N PHE A 17 6.24 13.96 -10.20
CA PHE A 17 5.65 15.09 -9.51
C PHE A 17 6.42 16.38 -9.78
N SER A 18 5.69 17.46 -10.03
CA SER A 18 6.23 18.81 -10.02
C SER A 18 6.65 19.22 -8.59
N LYS A 19 7.38 20.34 -8.47
CA LYS A 19 7.70 20.93 -7.15
C LYS A 19 6.47 21.27 -6.30
N ARG A 20 5.31 21.49 -6.95
CA ARG A 20 4.02 21.80 -6.30
C ARG A 20 3.20 20.55 -5.95
N GLY A 21 3.72 19.34 -6.15
CA GLY A 21 3.00 18.09 -5.84
C GLY A 21 1.92 17.69 -6.85
N GLN A 22 1.96 18.27 -8.05
CA GLN A 22 1.07 17.87 -9.14
C GLN A 22 1.73 16.77 -9.97
N VAL A 23 0.98 15.74 -10.32
CA VAL A 23 1.46 14.70 -11.23
C VAL A 23 1.51 15.26 -12.65
N VAL A 24 2.70 15.33 -13.24
CA VAL A 24 2.94 15.87 -14.59
C VAL A 24 3.10 14.78 -15.63
N ARG A 25 3.44 13.56 -15.23
CA ARG A 25 3.53 12.39 -16.13
C ARG A 25 3.27 11.12 -15.36
N ARG A 26 2.64 10.15 -16.01
CA ARG A 26 2.39 8.80 -15.48
C ARG A 26 2.75 7.75 -16.50
N ARG A 27 3.20 6.59 -16.00
CA ARG A 27 3.33 5.37 -16.78
C ARG A 27 2.92 4.19 -15.92
N LYS A 28 2.18 3.26 -16.51
CA LYS A 28 1.73 2.04 -15.85
C LYS A 28 2.00 0.85 -16.76
N PHE A 29 2.54 -0.22 -16.19
CA PHE A 29 2.81 -1.46 -16.91
C PHE A 29 2.59 -2.66 -15.99
N LYS A 30 2.51 -3.85 -16.58
CA LYS A 30 2.36 -5.10 -15.84
C LYS A 30 3.68 -5.43 -15.12
N THR A 31 3.60 -5.79 -13.85
CA THR A 31 4.78 -6.27 -13.12
C THR A 31 5.13 -7.68 -13.60
N ALA A 32 6.29 -7.86 -14.23
CA ALA A 32 6.74 -9.17 -14.73
C ALA A 32 6.92 -10.17 -13.58
N GLN A 33 6.80 -11.46 -13.87
CA GLN A 33 6.97 -12.52 -12.86
C GLN A 33 8.44 -12.75 -12.51
N GLY A 34 9.33 -12.67 -13.49
CA GLY A 34 10.77 -12.86 -13.29
C GLY A 34 11.48 -11.55 -12.95
N SER A 35 12.38 -11.56 -11.96
CA SER A 35 13.11 -10.38 -11.48
C SER A 35 13.94 -9.70 -12.58
N GLN A 36 14.67 -10.45 -13.38
CA GLN A 36 15.49 -9.92 -14.49
C GLN A 36 14.65 -9.25 -15.57
N THR A 37 13.52 -9.86 -15.94
CA THR A 37 12.56 -9.29 -16.89
C THR A 37 11.97 -8.00 -16.33
N PHE A 38 11.60 -8.01 -15.04
CA PHE A 38 11.09 -6.83 -14.37
C PHE A 38 12.08 -5.67 -14.36
N ILE A 39 13.36 -5.91 -14.00
CA ILE A 39 14.41 -4.88 -13.98
C ILE A 39 14.55 -4.26 -15.39
N ARG A 40 14.59 -5.09 -16.44
CA ARG A 40 14.69 -4.61 -17.83
C ARG A 40 13.47 -3.76 -18.22
N GLU A 41 12.25 -4.22 -17.90
CA GLU A 41 11.02 -3.46 -18.18
C GLU A 41 10.97 -2.16 -17.39
N LEU A 42 11.34 -2.19 -16.10
CA LEU A 42 11.40 -1.01 -15.24
C LEU A 42 12.35 0.04 -15.84
N THR A 43 13.60 -0.34 -16.15
CA THR A 43 14.60 0.56 -16.72
C THR A 43 14.17 1.13 -18.07
N THR A 44 13.56 0.31 -18.94
CA THR A 44 12.98 0.76 -20.20
C THR A 44 11.89 1.80 -19.99
N ASN A 45 10.97 1.55 -19.06
CA ASN A 45 9.88 2.49 -18.75
C ASN A 45 10.37 3.77 -18.04
N LEU A 46 11.52 3.74 -17.39
CA LEU A 46 12.14 4.89 -16.72
C LEU A 46 12.99 5.76 -17.66
N SER A 47 13.43 5.24 -18.81
CA SER A 47 14.30 5.97 -19.74
C SER A 47 13.74 7.31 -20.20
N ASP A 48 12.44 7.39 -20.40
CA ASP A 48 11.71 8.62 -20.77
C ASP A 48 11.73 9.71 -19.69
N PHE A 49 12.03 9.35 -18.43
CA PHE A 49 12.09 10.26 -17.30
C PHE A 49 13.51 10.79 -17.05
N LYS A 50 14.55 10.12 -17.58
CA LYS A 50 15.96 10.46 -17.40
C LYS A 50 16.31 11.91 -17.81
N LYS A 51 15.63 12.46 -18.80
CA LYS A 51 15.84 13.83 -19.32
C LYS A 51 15.18 14.91 -18.43
N ARG A 52 14.55 14.54 -17.31
CA ARG A 52 13.87 15.49 -16.41
C ARG A 52 14.78 15.84 -15.23
N ASN A 53 14.64 17.06 -14.71
CA ASN A 53 15.36 17.46 -13.50
C ASN A 53 14.71 16.80 -12.27
N ILE A 54 15.09 15.54 -12.00
CA ILE A 54 14.62 14.72 -10.88
C ILE A 54 15.59 14.96 -9.72
N THR A 55 15.04 15.35 -8.56
CA THR A 55 15.79 15.66 -7.34
C THR A 55 15.69 14.55 -6.29
N GLY A 56 14.86 13.53 -6.55
CA GLY A 56 14.71 12.37 -5.68
C GLY A 56 13.80 11.31 -6.30
N VAL A 57 14.09 10.06 -6.01
CA VAL A 57 13.31 8.89 -6.41
C VAL A 57 12.83 8.16 -5.17
N VAL A 58 11.53 7.88 -5.08
CA VAL A 58 10.97 7.03 -4.02
C VAL A 58 10.35 5.80 -4.65
N VAL A 59 10.77 4.64 -4.15
CA VAL A 59 10.28 3.34 -4.58
C VAL A 59 9.44 2.73 -3.47
N ALA A 60 8.16 2.60 -3.73
CA ALA A 60 7.23 1.87 -2.90
C ALA A 60 7.28 0.38 -3.26
N ILE A 61 7.38 -0.46 -2.27
CA ILE A 61 7.47 -1.91 -2.43
C ILE A 61 6.52 -2.62 -1.46
N PRO A 62 5.90 -3.74 -1.87
CA PRO A 62 5.22 -4.63 -0.94
C PRO A 62 6.28 -5.47 -0.21
N GLY A 63 6.30 -5.40 1.13
CA GLY A 63 7.23 -6.16 1.95
C GLY A 63 8.30 -5.31 2.65
N VAL A 64 9.35 -5.96 3.13
CA VAL A 64 10.36 -5.34 3.99
C VAL A 64 11.56 -4.84 3.20
N VAL A 65 11.95 -3.58 3.42
CA VAL A 65 13.21 -3.02 2.89
C VAL A 65 14.37 -3.55 3.72
N GLN A 66 15.30 -4.25 3.07
CA GLN A 66 16.49 -4.79 3.73
C GLN A 66 17.63 -3.76 3.77
N LYS A 67 18.58 -3.93 4.72
CA LYS A 67 19.71 -3.00 4.94
C LYS A 67 20.60 -2.77 3.72
N ASN A 68 20.68 -3.72 2.80
CA ASN A 68 21.46 -3.64 1.55
C ASN A 68 20.65 -3.22 0.33
N TYR A 69 19.46 -2.67 0.55
CA TYR A 69 18.49 -2.30 -0.49
C TYR A 69 18.02 -3.47 -1.37
N SER A 70 18.25 -4.70 -0.96
CA SER A 70 17.59 -5.86 -1.53
C SER A 70 16.14 -5.86 -1.03
N VAL A 71 15.25 -6.24 -1.92
CA VAL A 71 13.82 -6.22 -1.64
C VAL A 71 13.31 -7.64 -1.60
N SER A 72 12.76 -8.06 -0.46
CA SER A 72 11.98 -9.29 -0.37
C SER A 72 10.53 -8.97 -0.69
N PHE A 73 9.99 -9.62 -1.73
CA PHE A 73 8.57 -9.51 -2.09
C PHE A 73 7.84 -10.74 -1.58
N GLY A 74 7.05 -10.62 -0.50
CA GLY A 74 6.40 -11.71 0.20
C GLY A 74 5.87 -12.86 -0.69
N ASN A 75 4.96 -12.60 -1.60
CA ASN A 75 4.35 -13.61 -2.46
C ASN A 75 5.04 -13.80 -3.83
N ARG A 76 6.22 -13.21 -4.06
CA ARG A 76 6.99 -13.39 -5.29
C ARG A 76 8.34 -14.02 -5.01
N LYS A 77 8.77 -14.91 -5.92
CA LYS A 77 10.11 -15.51 -5.91
C LYS A 77 11.20 -14.49 -6.34
N TRP A 78 11.14 -13.29 -5.79
CA TRP A 78 12.11 -12.22 -6.05
C TRP A 78 12.99 -12.00 -4.82
N ASP A 79 13.55 -13.06 -4.30
CA ASP A 79 14.46 -12.95 -3.17
C ASP A 79 15.70 -12.14 -3.59
N ASN A 80 16.01 -11.12 -2.81
CA ASN A 80 17.21 -10.30 -2.96
C ASN A 80 17.37 -9.58 -4.33
N ILE A 81 16.28 -9.07 -4.90
CA ILE A 81 16.37 -8.26 -6.12
C ILE A 81 17.09 -6.93 -5.85
N ASP A 82 18.15 -6.66 -6.60
CA ASP A 82 18.82 -5.35 -6.58
C ASP A 82 18.08 -4.35 -7.49
N LEU A 83 17.37 -3.43 -6.87
CA LEU A 83 16.72 -2.30 -7.55
C LEU A 83 17.55 -1.02 -7.48
N ILE A 84 18.51 -0.91 -6.54
CA ILE A 84 19.27 0.33 -6.35
C ILE A 84 20.27 0.58 -7.48
N THR A 85 21.01 -0.45 -7.91
CA THR A 85 22.03 -0.31 -8.96
C THR A 85 21.43 0.18 -10.28
N PRO A 86 20.38 -0.44 -10.85
CA PRO A 86 19.78 0.03 -12.09
C PRO A 86 19.17 1.44 -11.96
N LEU A 87 18.65 1.82 -10.80
CA LEU A 87 18.12 3.16 -10.58
C LEU A 87 19.22 4.22 -10.47
N LYS A 88 20.34 3.91 -9.78
CA LYS A 88 21.52 4.81 -9.72
C LYS A 88 22.16 5.02 -11.09
N ASN A 89 22.13 4.04 -11.97
CA ASN A 89 22.60 4.19 -13.36
C ASN A 89 21.72 5.13 -14.20
N LEU A 90 20.48 5.37 -13.78
CA LEU A 90 19.54 6.25 -14.48
C LEU A 90 19.45 7.65 -13.88
N PHE A 91 19.62 7.78 -12.55
CA PHE A 91 19.35 9.01 -11.81
C PHE A 91 20.48 9.34 -10.84
N ASP A 92 21.03 10.53 -11.00
CA ASP A 92 22.04 11.10 -10.10
C ASP A 92 21.35 11.95 -9.03
N CYS A 93 20.61 11.29 -8.15
CA CYS A 93 19.89 11.90 -7.03
C CYS A 93 19.63 10.86 -5.94
N PRO A 94 19.24 11.28 -4.71
CA PRO A 94 18.83 10.35 -3.67
C PRO A 94 17.71 9.41 -4.11
N ILE A 95 17.84 8.13 -3.72
CA ILE A 95 16.86 7.08 -3.98
C ILE A 95 16.48 6.45 -2.64
N TRP A 96 15.18 6.46 -2.32
CA TRP A 96 14.64 5.92 -1.09
C TRP A 96 13.67 4.78 -1.40
N PHE A 97 13.68 3.78 -0.53
CA PHE A 97 12.75 2.67 -0.56
C PHE A 97 11.91 2.67 0.71
N GLU A 98 10.63 2.40 0.58
CA GLU A 98 9.73 2.31 1.71
C GLU A 98 8.59 1.32 1.39
N ASN A 99 7.99 0.73 2.42
CA ASN A 99 6.81 -0.11 2.28
C ASN A 99 5.62 0.68 1.71
N ASP A 100 4.83 0.06 0.84
CA ASP A 100 3.70 0.68 0.15
C ASP A 100 2.59 1.13 1.12
N ALA A 101 2.26 0.34 2.16
CA ALA A 101 1.26 0.71 3.16
C ALA A 101 1.76 1.86 4.05
N ASN A 102 3.07 1.91 4.36
CA ASN A 102 3.69 3.01 5.08
C ASN A 102 3.61 4.33 4.29
N LEU A 103 3.86 4.27 3.00
CA LEU A 103 3.71 5.45 2.14
C LEU A 103 2.24 5.86 2.01
N ALA A 104 1.33 4.88 1.90
CA ALA A 104 -0.10 5.17 1.85
C ALA A 104 -0.59 5.87 3.12
N VAL A 105 -0.21 5.39 4.31
CA VAL A 105 -0.62 6.02 5.57
C VAL A 105 -0.04 7.43 5.73
N LEU A 106 1.18 7.68 5.24
CA LEU A 106 1.79 9.00 5.26
C LEU A 106 0.98 10.03 4.46
N TYR A 107 0.34 9.60 3.37
CA TYR A 107 -0.55 10.45 2.59
C TYR A 107 -1.94 10.57 3.21
N GLU A 108 -2.54 9.45 3.59
CA GLU A 108 -3.93 9.42 4.08
C GLU A 108 -4.06 10.05 5.47
N GLY A 109 -3.07 9.83 6.35
CA GLY A 109 -2.99 10.43 7.68
C GLY A 109 -2.61 11.91 7.70
N PHE A 110 -2.15 12.46 6.56
CA PHE A 110 -1.74 13.86 6.52
C PHE A 110 -2.88 14.80 6.89
N ARG A 111 -2.62 15.67 7.89
CA ARG A 111 -3.60 16.59 8.50
C ARG A 111 -4.75 15.93 9.23
N LEU A 112 -4.70 14.63 9.49
CA LEU A 112 -5.60 14.02 10.45
C LEU A 112 -5.03 14.20 11.86
N PRO A 113 -5.88 14.49 12.86
CA PRO A 113 -5.43 14.52 14.24
C PRO A 113 -5.17 13.10 14.74
N GLY A 114 -4.18 12.97 15.64
CA GLY A 114 -3.85 11.72 16.28
C GLY A 114 -3.17 10.70 15.36
N ARG A 115 -3.18 9.45 15.83
CA ARG A 115 -2.58 8.31 15.17
C ARG A 115 -3.50 7.77 14.07
N THR A 116 -2.96 7.57 12.90
CA THR A 116 -3.69 7.02 11.75
C THR A 116 -3.08 5.70 11.35
N MET A 117 -3.93 4.69 11.18
CA MET A 117 -3.62 3.41 10.58
C MET A 117 -4.19 3.36 9.15
N PHE A 118 -3.44 2.81 8.22
CA PHE A 118 -3.91 2.45 6.89
C PHE A 118 -3.87 0.93 6.76
N LEU A 119 -5.00 0.34 6.41
CA LEU A 119 -5.10 -1.08 6.11
C LEU A 119 -5.50 -1.24 4.66
N THR A 120 -4.67 -1.91 3.86
CA THR A 120 -4.98 -2.19 2.46
C THR A 120 -5.53 -3.61 2.31
N PHE A 121 -6.72 -3.73 1.74
CA PHE A 121 -7.35 -5.00 1.42
C PHE A 121 -7.27 -5.19 -0.10
N SER A 122 -6.25 -5.92 -0.56
CA SER A 122 -5.96 -6.16 -1.97
C SER A 122 -5.77 -7.67 -2.25
N THR A 123 -4.65 -8.10 -2.81
CA THR A 123 -4.31 -9.53 -2.92
C THR A 123 -4.15 -10.17 -1.54
N GLY A 124 -3.57 -9.41 -0.59
CA GLY A 124 -3.49 -9.71 0.83
C GLY A 124 -4.02 -8.53 1.66
N ILE A 125 -3.62 -8.47 2.94
CA ILE A 125 -3.92 -7.38 3.86
C ILE A 125 -2.60 -6.85 4.43
N GLY A 126 -2.18 -5.67 3.98
CA GLY A 126 -1.04 -4.94 4.50
C GLY A 126 -1.45 -3.77 5.39
N GLY A 127 -0.54 -3.27 6.19
CA GLY A 127 -0.80 -2.17 7.10
C GLY A 127 0.35 -1.18 7.25
N GLY A 128 0.02 0.04 7.67
CA GLY A 128 0.98 1.06 8.04
C GLY A 128 0.39 2.00 9.09
N VAL A 129 1.24 2.55 9.95
CA VAL A 129 0.82 3.45 11.04
C VAL A 129 1.65 4.73 11.00
N ALA A 130 0.98 5.86 11.10
CA ALA A 130 1.62 7.18 11.12
C ALA A 130 0.97 8.10 12.15
N GLU A 131 1.78 8.97 12.74
CA GLU A 131 1.34 10.03 13.63
C GLU A 131 2.11 11.31 13.33
N ARG A 132 1.44 12.48 13.43
CA ARG A 132 2.07 13.79 13.17
C ARG A 132 2.87 13.85 11.87
N ASN A 133 2.31 13.25 10.81
CA ASN A 133 2.92 13.15 9.48
C ASN A 133 4.24 12.34 9.43
N ARG A 134 4.48 11.43 10.35
CA ARG A 134 5.64 10.54 10.36
C ARG A 134 5.18 9.09 10.44
N ILE A 135 5.82 8.22 9.65
CA ILE A 135 5.66 6.78 9.80
C ILE A 135 6.24 6.40 11.15
N LEU A 136 5.49 5.61 11.92
CA LEU A 136 5.94 5.16 13.24
C LEU A 136 6.87 3.95 13.12
N PRO A 137 7.87 3.80 14.02
CA PRO A 137 8.79 2.66 13.98
C PRO A 137 8.08 1.30 14.03
N GLU A 138 6.98 1.19 14.80
CA GLU A 138 6.16 -0.02 14.92
C GLU A 138 5.42 -0.39 13.62
N SER A 139 5.43 0.48 12.62
CA SER A 139 4.92 0.19 11.28
C SER A 139 5.86 -0.72 10.48
N ASN A 140 7.13 -0.85 10.90
CA ASN A 140 8.09 -1.71 10.23
C ASN A 140 7.78 -3.18 10.53
N GLY A 141 7.47 -3.94 9.47
CA GLY A 141 7.09 -5.35 9.61
C GLY A 141 5.65 -5.55 10.08
N PHE A 142 4.82 -4.53 10.07
CA PHE A 142 3.39 -4.65 10.37
C PHE A 142 2.67 -5.36 9.22
N GLU A 143 2.46 -6.65 9.39
CA GLU A 143 1.81 -7.56 8.44
C GLU A 143 0.50 -8.11 9.04
N PRO A 144 -0.55 -7.27 9.15
CA PRO A 144 -1.80 -7.65 9.84
C PRO A 144 -2.54 -8.80 9.15
N GLY A 145 -2.31 -9.00 7.86
CA GLY A 145 -2.93 -10.07 7.09
C GLY A 145 -2.62 -11.47 7.57
N HIS A 146 -1.45 -11.66 8.23
CA HIS A 146 -1.01 -12.96 8.76
C HIS A 146 -1.56 -13.28 10.17
N GLN A 147 -2.37 -12.40 10.77
CA GLN A 147 -3.09 -12.73 12.00
C GLN A 147 -4.03 -13.90 11.77
N LYS A 148 -4.06 -14.86 12.72
CA LYS A 148 -4.77 -16.13 12.58
C LYS A 148 -6.07 -16.13 13.37
N PHE A 149 -7.16 -16.53 12.71
CA PHE A 149 -8.50 -16.61 13.28
C PHE A 149 -9.11 -17.99 13.05
N TRP A 150 -9.92 -18.46 14.02
CA TRP A 150 -10.81 -19.58 13.80
C TRP A 150 -11.96 -19.11 12.92
N TYR A 151 -12.04 -19.64 11.70
CA TYR A 151 -13.04 -19.25 10.72
C TYR A 151 -13.43 -20.45 9.86
N ASP A 152 -14.73 -20.67 9.74
CA ASP A 152 -15.29 -21.75 8.92
C ASP A 152 -14.67 -23.13 9.21
N GLY A 153 -14.62 -23.47 10.53
CA GLY A 153 -14.17 -24.79 11.01
C GLY A 153 -12.66 -25.04 11.01
N ARG A 154 -11.83 -24.00 10.72
CA ARG A 154 -10.36 -24.11 10.72
C ARG A 154 -9.67 -22.79 11.05
N ILE A 155 -8.38 -22.87 11.36
CA ILE A 155 -7.52 -21.68 11.51
C ILE A 155 -7.15 -21.17 10.12
N ARG A 156 -7.37 -19.87 9.88
CA ARG A 156 -7.04 -19.18 8.63
C ARG A 156 -6.38 -17.85 8.93
N GLU A 157 -5.54 -17.36 8.03
CA GLU A 157 -5.02 -16.00 8.11
C GLU A 157 -6.11 -14.98 7.74
N TRP A 158 -6.02 -13.78 8.31
CA TRP A 158 -7.02 -12.74 8.05
C TRP A 158 -7.14 -12.42 6.55
N GLU A 159 -6.01 -12.40 5.85
CA GLU A 159 -6.02 -12.15 4.41
C GLU A 159 -6.71 -13.24 3.58
N ASP A 160 -6.69 -14.51 4.04
CA ASP A 160 -7.44 -15.60 3.42
C ASP A 160 -8.96 -15.49 3.63
N ILE A 161 -9.39 -14.59 4.52
CA ILE A 161 -10.80 -14.39 4.89
C ILE A 161 -11.33 -13.09 4.30
N ALA A 162 -10.56 -12.00 4.38
CA ALA A 162 -11.03 -10.63 4.20
C ALA A 162 -10.30 -9.83 3.11
N SER A 163 -9.22 -10.32 2.49
CA SER A 163 -8.61 -9.63 1.35
C SER A 163 -9.59 -9.51 0.19
N ALA A 164 -9.38 -8.57 -0.72
CA ALA A 164 -10.21 -8.45 -1.92
C ALA A 164 -10.18 -9.76 -2.73
N ASN A 165 -9.01 -10.39 -2.85
CA ASN A 165 -8.83 -11.67 -3.52
C ASN A 165 -9.62 -12.80 -2.84
N ALA A 166 -9.61 -12.86 -1.49
CA ALA A 166 -10.39 -13.84 -0.74
C ALA A 166 -11.90 -13.67 -0.95
N ILE A 167 -12.38 -12.41 -0.97
CA ILE A 167 -13.78 -12.08 -1.22
C ILE A 167 -14.18 -12.40 -2.66
N GLU A 168 -13.33 -12.04 -3.63
CA GLU A 168 -13.54 -12.36 -5.06
C GLU A 168 -13.68 -13.86 -5.29
N ASN A 169 -12.81 -14.67 -4.68
CA ASN A 169 -12.86 -16.13 -4.76
C ASN A 169 -14.12 -16.70 -4.07
N TYR A 170 -14.49 -16.17 -2.90
CA TYR A 170 -15.64 -16.66 -2.14
C TYR A 170 -16.98 -16.42 -2.85
N TYR A 171 -17.12 -15.23 -3.47
CA TYR A 171 -18.34 -14.85 -4.19
C TYR A 171 -18.31 -15.18 -5.69
N HIS A 172 -17.22 -15.80 -6.17
CA HIS A 172 -17.03 -16.16 -7.59
C HIS A 172 -17.22 -14.95 -8.53
N VAL A 173 -16.60 -13.83 -8.19
CA VAL A 173 -16.63 -12.59 -8.98
C VAL A 173 -15.23 -12.15 -9.40
N ASP A 174 -15.12 -11.50 -10.55
CA ASP A 174 -13.85 -10.96 -11.04
C ASP A 174 -13.33 -9.80 -10.18
N ARG A 175 -14.23 -9.07 -9.52
CA ARG A 175 -13.88 -7.93 -8.69
C ARG A 175 -14.84 -7.76 -7.53
N ALA A 176 -14.30 -7.71 -6.32
CA ALA A 176 -15.07 -7.43 -5.10
C ALA A 176 -15.82 -6.10 -5.19
N THR A 177 -15.29 -5.13 -5.98
CA THR A 177 -15.93 -3.84 -6.20
C THR A 177 -17.24 -3.90 -6.98
N ASP A 178 -17.62 -5.03 -7.55
CA ASP A 178 -18.87 -5.19 -8.30
C ASP A 178 -20.03 -5.69 -7.42
N LEU A 179 -19.73 -6.14 -6.21
CA LEU A 179 -20.71 -6.59 -5.22
C LEU A 179 -21.52 -5.41 -4.65
N ARG A 180 -22.86 -5.60 -4.51
CA ARG A 180 -23.78 -4.53 -4.06
C ARG A 180 -24.87 -4.98 -3.09
N LYS A 181 -25.16 -6.28 -3.02
CA LYS A 181 -26.25 -6.80 -2.17
C LYS A 181 -25.96 -6.51 -0.69
N LYS A 182 -27.00 -6.14 0.05
CA LYS A 182 -26.90 -5.77 1.46
C LYS A 182 -26.27 -6.89 2.30
N GLU A 183 -26.75 -8.11 2.14
CA GLU A 183 -26.28 -9.29 2.89
C GLU A 183 -24.80 -9.57 2.62
N VAL A 184 -24.34 -9.32 1.39
CA VAL A 184 -22.93 -9.42 1.00
C VAL A 184 -22.10 -8.34 1.68
N MET A 185 -22.62 -7.09 1.78
CA MET A 185 -21.91 -6.01 2.45
C MET A 185 -21.79 -6.25 3.97
N GLU A 186 -22.82 -6.83 4.58
CA GLU A 186 -22.80 -7.25 5.99
C GLU A 186 -21.76 -8.36 6.23
N ASP A 187 -21.68 -9.35 5.34
CA ASP A 187 -20.67 -10.42 5.44
C ASP A 187 -19.26 -9.87 5.23
N ILE A 188 -19.06 -9.01 4.24
CA ILE A 188 -17.78 -8.33 4.01
C ILE A 188 -17.35 -7.56 5.26
N ALA A 189 -18.26 -6.80 5.87
CA ALA A 189 -17.96 -6.06 7.09
C ALA A 189 -17.54 -6.98 8.25
N LYS A 190 -18.22 -8.13 8.43
CA LYS A 190 -17.86 -9.15 9.44
C LYS A 190 -16.45 -9.70 9.20
N ARG A 191 -16.11 -10.03 7.95
CA ARG A 191 -14.78 -10.52 7.58
C ARG A 191 -13.69 -9.48 7.85
N VAL A 192 -13.93 -8.23 7.43
CA VAL A 192 -13.02 -7.10 7.69
C VAL A 192 -12.89 -6.85 9.19
N ALA A 193 -13.97 -7.00 9.96
CA ALA A 193 -13.99 -6.75 11.40
C ALA A 193 -13.19 -7.77 12.23
N LEU A 194 -12.88 -8.95 11.70
CA LEU A 194 -12.20 -10.00 12.48
C LEU A 194 -10.87 -9.53 13.09
N GLY A 195 -10.03 -8.88 12.33
CA GLY A 195 -8.71 -8.43 12.82
C GLY A 195 -8.71 -7.01 13.39
N LEU A 196 -9.79 -6.24 13.24
CA LEU A 196 -9.81 -4.85 13.69
C LEU A 196 -9.62 -4.68 15.21
N PRO A 197 -10.26 -5.49 16.11
CA PRO A 197 -10.05 -5.35 17.54
C PRO A 197 -8.58 -5.52 17.95
N ASP A 198 -7.88 -6.49 17.37
CA ASP A 198 -6.48 -6.79 17.71
C ASP A 198 -5.56 -5.64 17.28
N VAL A 199 -5.70 -5.14 16.04
CA VAL A 199 -4.89 -4.01 15.59
C VAL A 199 -5.24 -2.71 16.31
N VAL A 200 -6.48 -2.50 16.71
CA VAL A 200 -6.88 -1.35 17.54
C VAL A 200 -6.26 -1.44 18.92
N LYS A 201 -6.30 -2.60 19.54
CA LYS A 201 -5.70 -2.85 20.87
C LYS A 201 -4.18 -2.65 20.85
N GLU A 202 -3.51 -3.13 19.79
CA GLU A 202 -2.05 -3.09 19.69
C GLU A 202 -1.52 -1.70 19.35
N TYR A 203 -2.14 -1.01 18.40
CA TYR A 203 -1.61 0.25 17.85
C TYR A 203 -2.34 1.50 18.33
N ASN A 204 -3.47 1.36 19.00
CA ASN A 204 -4.30 2.44 19.52
C ASN A 204 -4.50 3.62 18.54
N PRO A 205 -5.03 3.37 17.31
CA PRO A 205 -5.23 4.41 16.33
C PRO A 205 -6.48 5.25 16.63
N ASP A 206 -6.43 6.55 16.36
CA ASP A 206 -7.62 7.43 16.35
C ASP A 206 -8.42 7.27 15.04
N ASN A 207 -7.71 6.94 13.96
CA ASN A 207 -8.29 6.83 12.63
C ASN A 207 -7.80 5.55 11.94
N ILE A 208 -8.71 4.81 11.31
CA ILE A 208 -8.40 3.68 10.44
C ILE A 208 -8.89 3.98 9.02
N VAL A 209 -7.97 4.05 8.07
CA VAL A 209 -8.28 4.22 6.64
C VAL A 209 -8.28 2.84 6.00
N LEU A 210 -9.43 2.40 5.48
CA LEU A 210 -9.58 1.11 4.80
C LEU A 210 -9.37 1.29 3.30
N GLY A 211 -8.21 0.84 2.81
CA GLY A 211 -7.71 1.05 1.46
C GLY A 211 -7.84 -0.17 0.52
N GLY A 212 -7.09 -0.13 -0.56
CA GLY A 212 -7.14 -1.15 -1.61
C GLY A 212 -8.46 -1.15 -2.40
N PRO A 213 -8.79 -2.24 -3.14
CA PRO A 213 -10.08 -2.42 -3.80
C PRO A 213 -11.26 -2.23 -2.85
N MET A 214 -11.16 -2.73 -1.61
CA MET A 214 -12.21 -2.62 -0.61
C MET A 214 -12.48 -1.16 -0.20
N GLY A 215 -11.49 -0.30 -0.23
CA GLY A 215 -11.65 1.14 0.01
C GLY A 215 -12.56 1.85 -0.99
N LYS A 216 -12.73 1.30 -2.20
CA LYS A 216 -13.63 1.86 -3.22
C LYS A 216 -15.10 1.66 -2.87
N ILE A 217 -15.42 0.54 -2.21
CA ILE A 217 -16.77 0.19 -1.77
C ILE A 217 -17.00 0.47 -0.28
N PHE A 218 -16.08 1.18 0.37
CA PHE A 218 -16.12 1.51 1.81
C PHE A 218 -17.50 1.97 2.28
N ARG A 219 -18.15 2.87 1.56
CA ARG A 219 -19.46 3.41 1.94
C ARG A 219 -20.58 2.38 2.00
N LEU A 220 -20.42 1.24 1.31
CA LEU A 220 -21.45 0.20 1.25
C LEU A 220 -21.42 -0.70 2.50
N TYR A 221 -20.24 -0.97 3.05
CA TYR A 221 -20.08 -1.89 4.17
C TYR A 221 -19.67 -1.23 5.49
N SER A 222 -19.15 0.01 5.47
CA SER A 222 -18.62 0.66 6.69
C SER A 222 -19.66 0.88 7.78
N GLN A 223 -20.94 0.99 7.44
CA GLN A 223 -22.03 1.12 8.41
C GLN A 223 -22.25 -0.15 9.26
N TYR A 224 -21.72 -1.28 8.85
CA TYR A 224 -21.80 -2.57 9.54
C TYR A 224 -20.52 -2.92 10.31
N LEU A 225 -19.51 -2.05 10.31
CA LEU A 225 -18.30 -2.24 11.11
C LEU A 225 -18.60 -2.01 12.59
N PRO A 226 -17.91 -2.72 13.52
CA PRO A 226 -18.10 -2.53 14.94
C PRO A 226 -17.63 -1.15 15.38
N ASP A 227 -18.27 -0.60 16.40
CA ASP A 227 -17.76 0.58 17.10
C ASP A 227 -16.61 0.14 18.04
N LEU A 228 -15.39 0.53 17.67
CA LEU A 228 -14.17 0.26 18.45
C LEU A 228 -13.56 1.56 19.04
N GLY A 229 -14.33 2.65 19.10
CA GLY A 229 -13.85 3.95 19.55
C GLY A 229 -12.93 4.65 18.54
N VAL A 230 -12.80 4.15 17.33
CA VAL A 230 -11.95 4.68 16.26
C VAL A 230 -12.78 5.27 15.13
N LYS A 231 -12.19 6.19 14.36
CA LYS A 231 -12.86 6.76 13.19
C LYS A 231 -12.48 6.00 11.93
N TYR A 232 -13.40 5.21 11.38
CA TYR A 232 -13.23 4.58 10.07
C TYR A 232 -13.32 5.61 8.97
N ARG A 233 -12.39 5.54 8.01
CA ARG A 233 -12.28 6.52 6.93
C ARG A 233 -12.13 5.86 5.57
N ARG A 234 -12.77 6.49 4.60
CA ARG A 234 -12.50 6.20 3.19
C ARG A 234 -11.16 6.80 2.78
N PRO A 235 -10.35 6.11 1.95
CA PRO A 235 -9.14 6.71 1.40
C PRO A 235 -9.46 7.92 0.52
N LYS A 236 -8.64 8.98 0.64
CA LYS A 236 -8.75 10.20 -0.18
C LYS A 236 -8.57 9.88 -1.67
N ARG A 237 -7.64 8.96 -1.96
CA ARG A 237 -7.29 8.53 -3.32
C ARG A 237 -7.08 7.01 -3.39
N PRO A 238 -8.14 6.19 -3.47
CA PRO A 238 -8.08 4.73 -3.32
C PRO A 238 -7.05 4.01 -4.20
N ASN A 239 -6.67 4.57 -5.34
CA ASN A 239 -5.72 3.96 -6.27
C ASN A 239 -4.36 4.68 -6.32
N GLU A 240 -4.17 5.73 -5.52
CA GLU A 240 -3.03 6.64 -5.67
C GLU A 240 -2.38 7.02 -4.33
N SER A 241 -2.90 6.52 -3.20
CA SER A 241 -2.39 6.87 -1.87
C SER A 241 -0.89 6.63 -1.77
N VAL A 242 -0.40 5.50 -2.29
CA VAL A 242 1.02 5.14 -2.30
C VAL A 242 1.86 6.18 -3.06
N ILE A 243 1.47 6.51 -4.29
CA ILE A 243 2.20 7.46 -5.15
C ILE A 243 2.28 8.86 -4.51
N TYR A 244 1.18 9.34 -3.91
CA TYR A 244 1.18 10.62 -3.20
C TYR A 244 1.95 10.53 -1.88
N GLY A 245 1.99 9.35 -1.25
CA GLY A 245 2.84 9.04 -0.11
C GLY A 245 4.32 9.13 -0.47
N CYS A 246 4.74 8.58 -1.60
CA CYS A 246 6.10 8.72 -2.12
C CYS A 246 6.52 10.20 -2.23
N TYR A 247 5.65 11.04 -2.80
CA TYR A 247 5.93 12.47 -2.91
C TYR A 247 6.12 13.13 -1.53
N ARG A 248 5.26 12.80 -0.55
CA ARG A 248 5.39 13.33 0.81
C ARG A 248 6.65 12.85 1.50
N TYR A 249 6.96 11.57 1.38
CA TYR A 249 8.16 10.97 1.94
C TYR A 249 9.43 11.65 1.41
N ALA A 250 9.52 11.85 0.09
CA ALA A 250 10.62 12.59 -0.50
C ALA A 250 10.73 14.01 0.06
N LYS A 251 9.60 14.71 0.26
CA LYS A 251 9.58 16.06 0.83
C LYS A 251 10.05 16.12 2.29
N GLN A 252 9.82 15.06 3.06
CA GLN A 252 10.38 14.93 4.40
C GLN A 252 11.88 14.69 4.35
N LYS A 253 12.34 13.78 3.49
CA LYS A 253 13.75 13.46 3.31
C LYS A 253 14.60 14.61 2.72
N GLU A 254 14.00 15.53 1.98
CA GLU A 254 14.67 16.77 1.52
C GLU A 254 14.86 17.80 2.66
N GLN A 255 14.18 17.64 3.81
CA GLN A 255 14.26 18.55 4.97
C GLN A 255 15.15 18.02 6.11
N GLU A 256 15.49 16.72 6.09
CA GLU A 256 16.44 16.06 6.99
C GLU A 256 17.88 16.28 6.52
#